data_b81f94da5f24a0c3dffa2e1108815cb7
#
_entry.id   b81f94da5f24a0c3dffa2e1108815cb7
#
_cell.length_a   1.000
_cell.length_b   1.000
_cell.length_c   1.000
_cell.angle_alpha   90.00
_cell.angle_beta   90.00
_cell.angle_gamma   90.00
#
_symmetry.space_group_name_H-M   'P 1'
#
loop_
_entity.id
_entity.type
_entity.pdbx_description
1 polymer ?
#
loop_
_entity_poly.entity_id
_entity_poly.type
_entity_poly.pdbx_seq_one_letter_code
_entity_poly.pdbx_strand_id
1 'polypeptide(L)'
;MAKRIETVGLSCFYGNTKAVEDITIAIEPKTVTAFIGPSGCGKSTFLRSLNRMHEVIPGARIEGRVLLDDEDIYGAGIDPAAVRRTIGMVFQRPNPFPTMSIYDNVAAGLKLNGVR
;
A
#
# COMPACT_ATOMS: atom_id res chain seq x y z
N MET A 1 -6.02 -8.47 13.11
CA MET A 1 -4.86 -8.38 14.00
C MET A 1 -3.90 -7.32 13.48
N ALA A 2 -3.40 -6.44 14.34
CA ALA A 2 -2.47 -5.40 13.93
C ALA A 2 -1.10 -5.99 13.61
N LYS A 3 -0.43 -5.44 12.60
CA LYS A 3 0.87 -5.92 12.14
C LYS A 3 1.86 -4.77 12.04
N ARG A 4 3.13 -5.08 12.25
CA ARG A 4 4.21 -4.11 12.12
C ARG A 4 4.63 -4.00 10.66
N ILE A 5 4.81 -2.77 10.18
CA ILE A 5 5.30 -2.49 8.83
C ILE A 5 6.67 -1.84 8.95
N GLU A 6 7.64 -2.35 8.19
CA GLU A 6 8.99 -1.79 8.16
C GLU A 6 9.47 -1.66 6.73
N THR A 7 10.13 -0.53 6.42
CA THR A 7 10.83 -0.38 5.14
C THR A 7 12.32 -0.35 5.39
N VAL A 8 13.08 -0.95 4.48
CA VAL A 8 14.55 -1.00 4.56
C VAL A 8 15.11 -0.55 3.22
N GLY A 9 15.69 0.65 3.20
CA GLY A 9 16.29 1.22 1.99
C GLY A 9 15.33 1.32 0.82
N LEU A 10 14.05 1.64 1.10
CA LEU A 10 13.01 1.65 0.08
C LEU A 10 13.15 2.84 -0.85
N SER A 11 13.23 2.57 -2.15
CA SER A 11 13.18 3.57 -3.20
C SER A 11 12.10 3.20 -4.20
N CYS A 12 11.33 4.18 -4.67
CA CYS A 12 10.24 3.96 -5.62
C CYS A 12 10.49 4.75 -6.90
N PHE A 13 10.21 4.11 -8.04
CA PHE A 13 10.50 4.66 -9.36
C PHE A 13 9.28 4.61 -10.26
N TYR A 14 9.16 5.62 -11.13
CA TYR A 14 8.29 5.63 -12.30
C TYR A 14 9.20 5.71 -13.54
N GLY A 15 9.43 4.56 -14.22
CA GLY A 15 10.40 4.51 -15.28
C GLY A 15 11.80 4.89 -14.76
N ASN A 16 12.36 5.98 -15.26
CA ASN A 16 13.66 6.49 -14.84
C ASN A 16 13.58 7.56 -13.75
N THR A 17 12.36 7.93 -13.32
CA THR A 17 12.17 8.96 -12.31
C THR A 17 12.07 8.34 -10.93
N LYS A 18 12.97 8.77 -10.03
CA LYS A 18 12.95 8.33 -8.63
C LYS A 18 12.01 9.25 -7.85
N ALA A 19 10.87 8.70 -7.40
CA ALA A 19 9.88 9.47 -6.63
C ALA A 19 10.13 9.40 -5.12
N VAL A 20 10.70 8.30 -4.63
CA VAL A 20 11.04 8.09 -3.21
C VAL A 20 12.43 7.50 -3.16
N GLU A 21 13.28 8.00 -2.24
CA GLU A 21 14.68 7.57 -2.15
C GLU A 21 15.05 7.13 -0.75
N ASP A 22 15.54 5.89 -0.65
CA ASP A 22 16.23 5.32 0.52
C ASP A 22 15.51 5.56 1.85
N ILE A 23 14.26 5.13 1.95
CA ILE A 23 13.47 5.29 3.17
C ILE A 23 13.57 4.03 4.03
N THR A 24 14.02 4.21 5.26
CA THR A 24 14.09 3.14 6.26
C THR A 24 13.34 3.60 7.50
N ILE A 25 12.15 3.06 7.71
CA ILE A 25 11.32 3.38 8.88
C ILE A 25 10.59 2.13 9.37
N ALA A 26 10.09 2.21 10.59
CA ALA A 26 9.24 1.18 11.18
C ALA A 26 7.95 1.82 11.68
N ILE A 27 6.83 1.18 11.38
CA ILE A 27 5.50 1.58 11.84
C ILE A 27 5.00 0.47 12.76
N GLU A 28 4.93 0.78 14.06
CA GLU A 28 4.55 -0.20 15.06
C GLU A 28 3.05 -0.53 15.01
N PRO A 29 2.64 -1.74 15.44
CA PRO A 29 1.24 -2.11 15.48
C PRO A 29 0.43 -1.18 16.39
N LYS A 30 -0.84 -0.99 16.06
CA LYS A 30 -1.79 -0.22 16.87
C LYS A 30 -1.38 1.24 17.08
N THR A 31 -0.63 1.81 16.14
CA THR A 31 -0.24 3.22 16.17
C THR A 31 -0.75 3.93 14.92
N VAL A 32 -0.81 5.25 15.00
CA VAL A 32 -1.10 6.12 13.85
C VAL A 32 0.16 6.90 13.53
N THR A 33 0.65 6.72 12.31
CA THR A 33 1.84 7.42 11.81
C THR A 33 1.43 8.34 10.68
N ALA A 34 1.80 9.61 10.76
CA ALA A 34 1.49 10.61 9.74
C ALA A 34 2.75 10.98 8.95
N PHE A 35 2.59 11.08 7.62
CA PHE A 35 3.64 11.56 6.73
C PHE A 35 3.24 12.96 6.26
N ILE A 36 4.06 13.95 6.59
CA ILE A 36 3.78 15.37 6.32
C ILE A 36 4.80 15.88 5.31
N GLY A 37 4.32 16.60 4.30
CA GLY A 37 5.17 17.24 3.31
C GLY A 37 4.33 17.89 2.22
N PRO A 38 4.94 18.73 1.38
CA PRO A 38 4.23 19.39 0.29
C PRO A 38 3.81 18.38 -0.78
N SER A 39 2.85 18.79 -1.63
CA SER A 39 2.44 18.01 -2.78
C SER A 39 3.64 17.68 -3.66
N GLY A 40 3.66 16.46 -4.21
CA GLY A 40 4.74 16.04 -5.10
C GLY A 40 6.00 15.55 -4.40
N CYS A 41 6.00 15.45 -3.05
CA CYS A 41 7.18 14.95 -2.32
C CYS A 41 7.26 13.42 -2.22
N GLY A 42 6.35 12.70 -2.88
CA GLY A 42 6.38 11.24 -2.90
C GLY A 42 5.56 10.54 -1.82
N LYS A 43 4.76 11.27 -1.04
CA LYS A 43 3.93 10.67 0.03
C LYS A 43 3.00 9.59 -0.49
N SER A 44 2.25 9.90 -1.56
CA SER A 44 1.30 8.94 -2.13
C SER A 44 2.02 7.74 -2.73
N THR A 45 3.16 7.95 -3.37
CA THR A 45 3.99 6.88 -3.92
C THR A 45 4.48 5.95 -2.82
N PHE A 46 4.97 6.53 -1.71
CA PHE A 46 5.42 5.76 -0.56
C PHE A 46 4.28 4.91 0.01
N LEU A 47 3.10 5.49 0.21
CA LEU A 47 1.95 4.77 0.75
C LEU A 47 1.52 3.62 -0.17
N ARG A 48 1.51 3.82 -1.49
CA ARG A 48 1.17 2.76 -2.44
C ARG A 48 2.18 1.61 -2.43
N SER A 49 3.43 1.88 -2.13
CA SER A 49 4.45 0.83 -2.07
C SER A 49 4.24 -0.12 -0.88
N LEU A 50 3.57 0.34 0.18
CA LEU A 50 3.37 -0.45 1.39
C LEU A 50 2.35 -1.57 1.21
N ASN A 51 1.50 -1.51 0.20
CA ASN A 51 0.52 -2.57 -0.10
C ASN A 51 0.58 -3.06 -1.54
N ARG A 52 1.68 -2.82 -2.22
CA ARG A 52 1.94 -3.23 -3.61
C ARG A 52 1.02 -2.55 -4.64
N MET A 53 0.33 -1.49 -4.28
CA MET A 53 -0.46 -0.74 -5.27
C MET A 53 0.43 0.03 -6.26
N HIS A 54 1.70 0.30 -5.89
CA HIS A 54 2.65 0.97 -6.76
C HIS A 54 2.91 0.17 -8.04
N GLU A 55 3.03 -1.16 -7.94
CA GLU A 55 3.35 -2.00 -9.09
C GLU A 55 2.23 -2.09 -10.13
N VAL A 56 1.02 -1.67 -9.79
CA VAL A 56 -0.11 -1.63 -10.72
C VAL A 56 0.11 -0.56 -11.80
N ILE A 57 0.91 0.45 -11.52
CA ILE A 57 1.20 1.53 -12.46
C ILE A 57 2.26 1.06 -13.47
N PRO A 58 2.00 1.14 -14.79
CA PRO A 58 2.98 0.73 -15.79
C PRO A 58 4.31 1.48 -15.63
N GLY A 59 5.42 0.75 -15.66
CA GLY A 59 6.76 1.31 -15.50
C GLY A 59 7.17 1.60 -14.07
N ALA A 60 6.28 1.37 -13.10
CA ALA A 60 6.60 1.57 -11.68
C ALA A 60 7.38 0.37 -11.14
N ARG A 61 8.37 0.64 -10.29
CA ARG A 61 9.15 -0.40 -9.62
C ARG A 61 9.65 0.11 -8.28
N ILE A 62 10.12 -0.80 -7.45
CA ILE A 62 10.77 -0.45 -6.18
C ILE A 62 12.14 -1.10 -6.08
N GLU A 63 12.99 -0.51 -5.22
CA GLU A 63 14.22 -1.12 -4.73
C GLU A 63 14.17 -1.07 -3.21
N GLY A 64 14.83 -2.02 -2.53
CA GLY A 64 14.77 -2.16 -1.10
C GLY A 64 13.71 -3.17 -0.68
N ARG A 65 13.27 -3.07 0.56
CA ARG A 65 12.33 -4.04 1.15
C ARG A 65 11.18 -3.35 1.86
N VAL A 66 10.02 -4.00 1.82
CA VAL A 66 8.87 -3.67 2.67
C VAL A 66 8.51 -4.93 3.44
N LEU A 67 8.62 -4.88 4.75
CA LEU A 67 8.39 -6.03 5.62
C LEU A 67 7.07 -5.86 6.39
N LEU A 68 6.24 -6.88 6.35
CA LEU A 68 5.00 -6.94 7.12
C LEU A 68 5.17 -8.08 8.13
N ASP A 69 5.33 -7.76 9.41
CA ASP A 69 5.69 -8.73 10.46
C ASP A 69 6.91 -9.58 10.04
N ASP A 70 7.98 -8.89 9.60
CA ASP A 70 9.24 -9.49 9.17
C ASP A 70 9.18 -10.31 7.88
N GLU A 71 8.06 -10.28 7.16
CA GLU A 71 7.91 -10.95 5.87
C GLU A 71 7.94 -9.94 4.73
N ASP A 72 8.85 -10.13 3.77
CA ASP A 72 8.98 -9.24 2.61
C ASP A 72 7.77 -9.40 1.69
N ILE A 73 6.94 -8.36 1.59
CA ILE A 73 5.71 -8.41 0.78
C ILE A 73 5.97 -8.42 -0.73
N TYR A 74 7.19 -8.12 -1.17
CA TYR A 74 7.61 -8.22 -2.57
C TYR A 74 8.41 -9.50 -2.82
N GLY A 75 8.47 -10.40 -1.85
CA GLY A 75 9.21 -11.64 -1.98
C GLY A 75 8.61 -12.60 -3.00
N ALA A 76 9.42 -13.53 -3.47
CA ALA A 76 8.96 -14.58 -4.39
C ALA A 76 7.89 -15.43 -3.70
N GLY A 77 6.83 -15.74 -4.44
CA GLY A 77 5.73 -16.56 -3.91
C GLY A 77 4.68 -15.80 -3.10
N ILE A 78 4.86 -14.50 -2.89
CA ILE A 78 3.88 -13.68 -2.18
C ILE A 78 2.76 -13.28 -3.15
N ASP A 79 1.52 -13.53 -2.77
CA ASP A 79 0.34 -13.16 -3.55
C ASP A 79 0.00 -11.68 -3.32
N PRO A 80 0.06 -10.83 -4.35
CA PRO A 80 -0.28 -9.40 -4.19
C PRO A 80 -1.71 -9.18 -3.67
N ALA A 81 -2.66 -10.02 -4.06
CA ALA A 81 -4.04 -9.89 -3.59
C ALA A 81 -4.15 -10.13 -2.09
N ALA A 82 -3.38 -11.08 -1.55
CA ALA A 82 -3.34 -11.33 -0.12
C ALA A 82 -2.77 -10.13 0.65
N VAL A 83 -1.72 -9.51 0.14
CA VAL A 83 -1.14 -8.30 0.73
C VAL A 83 -2.17 -7.17 0.76
N ARG A 84 -2.87 -6.95 -0.33
CA ARG A 84 -3.86 -5.86 -0.44
C ARG A 84 -5.09 -6.09 0.43
N ARG A 85 -5.44 -7.34 0.73
CA ARG A 85 -6.50 -7.65 1.70
C ARG A 85 -6.07 -7.35 3.14
N THR A 86 -4.80 -7.54 3.42
CA THR A 86 -4.23 -7.28 4.76
C THR A 86 -4.00 -5.79 4.99
N ILE A 87 -3.53 -5.08 3.97
CA ILE A 87 -3.22 -3.65 4.05
C ILE A 87 -4.16 -2.90 3.10
N GLY A 88 -5.23 -2.36 3.66
CA GLY A 88 -6.17 -1.55 2.88
C GLY A 88 -5.64 -0.15 2.60
N MET A 89 -6.27 0.53 1.65
CA MET A 89 -5.90 1.89 1.27
C MET A 89 -7.14 2.76 1.13
N VAL A 90 -7.06 3.96 1.69
CA VAL A 90 -8.09 4.99 1.50
C VAL A 90 -7.53 6.00 0.50
N PHE A 91 -8.24 6.15 -0.62
CA PHE A 91 -7.80 7.05 -1.68
C PHE A 91 -8.15 8.50 -1.33
N GLN A 92 -7.37 9.43 -1.89
CA GLN A 92 -7.58 10.86 -1.67
C GLN A 92 -8.95 11.33 -2.15
N ARG A 93 -9.46 10.72 -3.23
CA ARG A 93 -10.81 10.97 -3.74
C ARG A 93 -11.70 9.77 -3.49
N PRO A 94 -12.97 9.96 -3.11
CA PRO A 94 -13.90 8.85 -3.00
C PRO A 94 -13.98 8.09 -4.33
N ASN A 95 -14.01 6.77 -4.25
CA ASN A 95 -14.03 5.90 -5.44
C ASN A 95 -15.06 4.77 -5.25
N PRO A 96 -16.34 5.11 -4.97
CA PRO A 96 -17.38 4.09 -4.80
C PRO A 96 -17.81 3.51 -6.13
N PHE A 97 -18.41 2.32 -6.08
CA PHE A 97 -19.13 1.76 -7.23
C PHE A 97 -20.42 2.57 -7.43
N PRO A 98 -20.59 3.30 -8.53
CA PRO A 98 -21.70 4.25 -8.65
C PRO A 98 -23.09 3.62 -8.72
N THR A 99 -23.16 2.34 -9.08
CA THR A 99 -24.43 1.60 -9.17
C THR A 99 -24.80 0.87 -7.89
N MET A 100 -23.96 0.93 -6.85
CA MET A 100 -24.17 0.23 -5.60
C MET A 100 -24.67 1.18 -4.50
N SER A 101 -25.44 0.65 -3.55
CA SER A 101 -25.84 1.40 -2.35
C SER A 101 -24.60 1.70 -1.47
N ILE A 102 -24.80 2.57 -0.48
CA ILE A 102 -23.74 2.86 0.50
C ILE A 102 -23.35 1.58 1.23
N TYR A 103 -24.34 0.79 1.66
CA TYR A 103 -24.09 -0.49 2.35
C TYR A 103 -23.26 -1.44 1.48
N ASP A 104 -23.65 -1.61 0.21
CA ASP A 104 -22.95 -2.52 -0.69
C ASP A 104 -21.53 -2.04 -1.00
N ASN A 105 -21.29 -0.73 -1.08
CA ASN A 105 -19.95 -0.19 -1.24
C ASN A 105 -19.06 -0.52 -0.04
N VAL A 106 -19.57 -0.35 1.18
CA VAL A 106 -18.83 -0.67 2.40
C VAL A 106 -18.55 -2.17 2.49
N ALA A 107 -19.53 -3.01 2.10
CA ALA A 107 -19.42 -4.46 2.17
C ALA A 107 -18.74 -5.10 0.95
N ALA A 108 -18.39 -4.33 -0.09
CA ALA A 108 -17.91 -4.85 -1.37
C ALA A 108 -16.69 -5.76 -1.21
N GLY A 109 -15.72 -5.39 -0.39
CA GLY A 109 -14.53 -6.21 -0.14
C GLY A 109 -14.87 -7.56 0.46
N LEU A 110 -15.82 -7.59 1.39
CA LEU A 110 -16.26 -8.84 2.01
C LEU A 110 -16.98 -9.73 0.99
N LYS A 111 -17.87 -9.16 0.19
CA LYS A 111 -18.61 -9.91 -0.83
C LYS A 111 -17.69 -10.49 -1.90
N LEU A 112 -16.73 -9.69 -2.39
CA LEU A 112 -15.78 -10.11 -3.41
C LEU A 112 -14.84 -11.21 -2.90
N ASN A 113 -14.58 -11.25 -1.59
CA ASN A 113 -13.74 -12.26 -0.95
C ASN A 113 -14.56 -13.45 -0.41
N GLY A 114 -15.86 -13.52 -0.72
CA GLY A 114 -16.73 -14.64 -0.31
C GLY A 114 -17.19 -14.60 1.14
N VAL A 115 -17.01 -13.51 1.84
CA VAL A 115 -17.53 -13.31 3.21
C VAL A 115 -18.97 -12.85 3.12
N ARG A 116 -19.82 -13.43 3.93
CA ARG A 116 -21.26 -13.12 3.96
C ARG A 116 -21.65 -12.33 5.19
#